data_b0f9aad3ef47660d8e554f74cf2b8e76
#
_entry.id   b0f9aad3ef47660d8e554f74cf2b8e76
#
_cell.length_a   1.000
_cell.length_b   1.000
_cell.length_c   1.000
_cell.angle_alpha   90.00
_cell.angle_beta   90.00
_cell.angle_gamma   90.00
#
_symmetry.space_group_name_H-M   'P 1'
#
loop_
_entity.id
_entity.type
_entity.pdbx_description
1 polymer ?
#
loop_
_entity_poly.entity_id
_entity_poly.type
_entity_poly.pdbx_seq_one_letter_code
_entity_poly.pdbx_strand_id
1 'polypeptide(L)'
;RVDVINDSGAAMPSPYLRDEVVNKWQNAWDLKKGLPPGCTECQTHLDALVTWSAKQMPKNRGAFLSYTTDTAIPYFFDISDEEFRMGLDALAAQRLEGLPGVRYYFYEGTGHVLMPFPKLEQNGVRLWDWIPAMVHDDPSWKSVHP
;
A
#
# COMPACT_ATOMS: atom_id res chain seq x y z
N ARG A 1 3.53 -10.79 17.21
CA ARG A 1 3.79 -10.12 15.94
C ARG A 1 2.71 -10.51 14.93
N VAL A 2 2.27 -9.56 14.12
CA VAL A 2 1.35 -9.78 13.00
C VAL A 2 2.06 -9.30 11.72
N ASP A 3 2.03 -10.13 10.67
CA ASP A 3 2.52 -9.79 9.35
C ASP A 3 1.32 -9.56 8.43
N VAL A 4 1.28 -8.42 7.75
CA VAL A 4 0.14 -8.00 6.93
C VAL A 4 0.60 -7.81 5.49
N ILE A 5 -0.14 -8.38 4.55
CA ILE A 5 0.04 -8.12 3.11
C ILE A 5 -1.19 -7.36 2.62
N ASN A 6 -0.96 -6.18 2.08
CA ASN A 6 -1.95 -5.39 1.36
C ASN A 6 -1.68 -5.56 -0.14
N ASP A 7 -2.50 -6.37 -0.80
CA ASP A 7 -2.39 -6.63 -2.24
C ASP A 7 -3.40 -5.78 -2.99
N SER A 8 -2.92 -4.69 -3.58
CA SER A 8 -3.66 -3.72 -4.40
C SER A 8 -4.73 -2.89 -3.68
N GLY A 9 -4.68 -2.79 -2.35
CA GLY A 9 -5.64 -2.03 -1.54
C GLY A 9 -5.08 -0.78 -0.86
N ALA A 10 -3.94 -0.26 -1.29
CA ALA A 10 -3.29 0.86 -0.62
C ALA A 10 -4.02 2.18 -0.85
N ALA A 11 -4.36 2.90 0.23
CA ALA A 11 -4.81 4.27 0.15
C ALA A 11 -3.64 5.17 -0.29
N MET A 12 -3.87 6.03 -1.26
CA MET A 12 -2.87 6.96 -1.80
C MET A 12 -2.96 8.33 -1.12
N PRO A 13 -1.86 9.10 -1.06
CA PRO A 13 -1.92 10.47 -0.60
C PRO A 13 -2.66 11.38 -1.59
N SER A 14 -3.18 12.50 -1.08
CA SER A 14 -3.74 13.55 -1.95
C SER A 14 -2.67 14.06 -2.95
N PRO A 15 -3.04 14.36 -4.20
CA PRO A 15 -4.42 14.41 -4.75
C PRO A 15 -4.93 13.09 -5.36
N TYR A 16 -4.20 11.98 -5.25
CA TYR A 16 -4.48 10.72 -5.96
C TYR A 16 -5.63 9.91 -5.34
N LEU A 17 -5.87 10.02 -4.04
CA LEU A 17 -7.14 9.64 -3.42
C LEU A 17 -7.88 10.93 -3.05
N ARG A 18 -8.84 11.30 -3.89
CA ARG A 18 -9.55 12.58 -3.81
C ARG A 18 -10.48 12.63 -2.60
N ASP A 19 -10.65 13.83 -2.03
CA ASP A 19 -11.52 14.04 -0.86
C ASP A 19 -12.97 13.64 -1.12
N GLU A 20 -13.46 13.81 -2.37
CA GLU A 20 -14.82 13.40 -2.76
C GLU A 20 -15.01 11.88 -2.61
N VAL A 21 -14.00 11.09 -2.99
CA VAL A 21 -14.01 9.63 -2.87
C VAL A 21 -13.97 9.23 -1.39
N VAL A 22 -13.08 9.84 -0.61
CA VAL A 22 -12.99 9.60 0.84
C VAL A 22 -14.29 9.94 1.53
N ASN A 23 -14.90 11.09 1.22
CA ASN A 23 -16.18 11.53 1.79
C ASN A 23 -17.33 10.57 1.41
N LYS A 24 -17.35 10.09 0.16
CA LYS A 24 -18.31 9.08 -0.28
C LYS A 24 -18.20 7.79 0.54
N TRP A 25 -16.98 7.32 0.78
CA TRP A 25 -16.73 6.14 1.60
C TRP A 25 -17.06 6.37 3.07
N GLN A 26 -16.73 7.55 3.61
CA GLN A 26 -17.12 7.96 4.97
C GLN A 26 -18.64 7.85 5.17
N ASN A 27 -19.40 8.36 4.20
CA ASN A 27 -20.86 8.36 4.30
C ASN A 27 -21.47 6.96 4.10
N ALA A 28 -20.87 6.13 3.21
CA ALA A 28 -21.39 4.80 2.90
C ALA A 28 -21.05 3.76 3.97
N TRP A 29 -19.87 3.85 4.57
CA TRP A 29 -19.33 2.81 5.46
C TRP A 29 -18.99 3.29 6.85
N ASP A 30 -19.27 4.56 7.18
CA ASP A 30 -18.97 5.15 8.50
C ASP A 30 -17.50 4.91 8.93
N LEU A 31 -16.57 5.11 8.00
CA LEU A 31 -15.16 4.75 8.19
C LEU A 31 -14.56 5.36 9.47
N LYS A 32 -15.01 6.55 9.87
CA LYS A 32 -14.50 7.24 11.07
C LYS A 32 -14.64 6.40 12.33
N LYS A 33 -15.68 5.59 12.43
CA LYS A 33 -15.84 4.68 13.57
C LYS A 33 -14.85 3.53 13.59
N GLY A 34 -14.36 3.12 12.40
CA GLY A 34 -13.35 2.06 12.25
C GLY A 34 -11.91 2.54 12.40
N LEU A 35 -11.66 3.85 12.32
CA LEU A 35 -10.32 4.39 12.42
C LEU A 35 -9.84 4.42 13.88
N PRO A 36 -8.53 4.18 14.13
CA PRO A 36 -7.98 4.26 15.47
C PRO A 36 -8.15 5.66 16.06
N PRO A 37 -8.68 5.79 17.28
CA PRO A 37 -8.98 7.10 17.88
C PRO A 37 -7.74 7.99 18.09
N GLY A 38 -6.55 7.37 18.18
CA GLY A 38 -5.26 8.08 18.27
C GLY A 38 -4.69 8.56 16.93
N CYS A 39 -5.29 8.18 15.80
CA CYS A 39 -4.84 8.60 14.48
C CYS A 39 -5.66 9.80 13.99
N THR A 40 -5.32 11.00 14.46
CA THR A 40 -6.05 12.22 14.06
C THR A 40 -5.91 12.52 12.57
N GLU A 41 -4.72 12.31 11.99
CA GLU A 41 -4.46 12.49 10.56
C GLU A 41 -5.29 11.52 9.69
N CYS A 42 -5.55 10.29 10.17
CA CYS A 42 -6.35 9.30 9.45
C CYS A 42 -7.80 9.74 9.19
N GLN A 43 -8.30 10.74 9.93
CA GLN A 43 -9.65 11.27 9.74
C GLN A 43 -9.82 11.99 8.38
N THR A 44 -8.74 12.49 7.83
CA THR A 44 -8.68 13.22 6.55
C THR A 44 -7.80 12.54 5.51
N HIS A 45 -6.78 11.79 5.94
CA HIS A 45 -5.77 11.15 5.10
C HIS A 45 -5.66 9.67 5.44
N LEU A 46 -6.39 8.81 4.72
CA LEU A 46 -6.41 7.36 4.99
C LEU A 46 -5.03 6.70 4.80
N ASP A 47 -4.20 7.25 3.93
CA ASP A 47 -2.81 6.84 3.72
C ASP A 47 -1.93 6.99 4.97
N ALA A 48 -2.29 7.90 5.88
CA ALA A 48 -1.59 8.08 7.16
C ALA A 48 -1.72 6.87 8.10
N LEU A 49 -2.71 5.99 7.86
CA LEU A 49 -2.95 4.81 8.68
C LEU A 49 -1.74 3.87 8.70
N VAL A 50 -1.02 3.74 7.58
CA VAL A 50 0.18 2.89 7.52
C VAL A 50 1.30 3.43 8.42
N THR A 51 1.56 4.72 8.35
CA THR A 51 2.58 5.38 9.18
C THR A 51 2.23 5.29 10.67
N TRP A 52 0.97 5.55 11.00
CA TRP A 52 0.48 5.44 12.38
C TRP A 52 0.61 3.99 12.88
N SER A 53 0.15 3.01 12.13
CA SER A 53 0.21 1.59 12.50
C SER A 53 1.64 1.10 12.70
N ALA A 54 2.56 1.47 11.81
CA ALA A 54 3.97 1.10 11.93
C ALA A 54 4.61 1.67 13.22
N LYS A 55 4.25 2.90 13.60
CA LYS A 55 4.73 3.52 14.84
C LYS A 55 4.15 2.86 16.09
N GLN A 56 2.87 2.47 16.08
CA GLN A 56 2.23 1.82 17.21
C GLN A 56 2.66 0.35 17.38
N MET A 57 3.01 -0.30 16.29
CA MET A 57 3.29 -1.74 16.26
C MET A 57 4.65 -2.03 15.58
N PRO A 58 5.78 -1.57 16.15
CA PRO A 58 7.09 -1.60 15.47
C PRO A 58 7.65 -3.02 15.25
N LYS A 59 7.07 -4.04 15.89
CA LYS A 59 7.43 -5.44 15.68
C LYS A 59 6.68 -6.10 14.51
N ASN A 60 5.60 -5.48 14.07
CA ASN A 60 4.81 -6.00 12.95
C ASN A 60 5.48 -5.71 11.61
N ARG A 61 5.10 -6.46 10.57
CA ARG A 61 5.55 -6.24 9.20
C ARG A 61 4.36 -5.91 8.30
N GLY A 62 4.57 -4.95 7.41
CA GLY A 62 3.60 -4.55 6.40
C GLY A 62 4.21 -4.64 5.00
N ALA A 63 3.59 -5.41 4.12
CA ALA A 63 3.93 -5.52 2.72
C ALA A 63 2.84 -4.86 1.87
N PHE A 64 3.23 -3.95 0.97
CA PHE A 64 2.32 -3.32 0.00
C PHE A 64 2.67 -3.83 -1.39
N LEU A 65 1.72 -4.49 -2.03
CA LEU A 65 1.87 -5.03 -3.37
C LEU A 65 0.97 -4.26 -4.33
N SER A 66 1.45 -3.92 -5.52
CA SER A 66 0.63 -3.34 -6.58
C SER A 66 1.27 -3.54 -7.95
N TYR A 67 0.43 -3.70 -8.97
CA TYR A 67 0.84 -3.41 -10.34
C TYR A 67 1.02 -1.89 -10.51
N THR A 68 1.92 -1.47 -11.39
CA THR A 68 2.07 -0.04 -11.73
C THR A 68 0.92 0.48 -12.60
N THR A 69 0.21 -0.43 -13.28
CA THR A 69 -1.05 -0.16 -13.98
C THR A 69 -2.12 -1.11 -13.44
N ASP A 70 -2.84 -0.66 -12.41
CA ASP A 70 -3.92 -1.46 -11.82
C ASP A 70 -5.19 -1.35 -12.68
N THR A 71 -5.88 -2.48 -12.91
CA THR A 71 -7.07 -2.53 -13.76
C THR A 71 -8.38 -2.21 -13.03
N ALA A 72 -8.34 -2.04 -11.71
CA ALA A 72 -9.53 -1.83 -10.88
C ALA A 72 -9.47 -0.53 -10.08
N ILE A 73 -8.38 -0.27 -9.37
CA ILE A 73 -8.28 0.84 -8.42
C ILE A 73 -8.45 2.23 -9.08
N PRO A 74 -7.87 2.53 -10.26
CA PRO A 74 -8.10 3.82 -10.91
C PRO A 74 -9.58 4.14 -11.13
N TYR A 75 -10.38 3.14 -11.50
CA TYR A 75 -11.82 3.30 -11.64
C TYR A 75 -12.52 3.69 -10.33
N PHE A 76 -12.14 3.06 -9.21
CA PHE A 76 -12.73 3.38 -7.89
C PHE A 76 -12.28 4.72 -7.33
N PHE A 77 -11.08 5.17 -7.69
CA PHE A 77 -10.52 6.45 -7.26
C PHE A 77 -10.89 7.60 -8.20
N ASP A 78 -11.49 7.29 -9.37
CA ASP A 78 -11.81 8.25 -10.41
C ASP A 78 -10.56 9.03 -10.90
N ILE A 79 -9.52 8.27 -11.23
CA ILE A 79 -8.22 8.77 -11.71
C ILE A 79 -7.77 8.00 -12.96
N SER A 80 -6.85 8.58 -13.72
CA SER A 80 -6.19 7.90 -14.85
C SER A 80 -5.13 6.90 -14.37
N ASP A 81 -4.70 6.00 -15.27
CA ASP A 81 -3.60 5.08 -15.02
C ASP A 81 -2.28 5.82 -14.69
N GLU A 82 -2.04 6.96 -15.35
CA GLU A 82 -0.88 7.80 -15.08
C GLU A 82 -0.94 8.40 -13.68
N GLU A 83 -2.09 8.96 -13.28
CA GLU A 83 -2.30 9.48 -11.93
C GLU A 83 -2.17 8.37 -10.88
N PHE A 84 -2.63 7.15 -11.19
CA PHE A 84 -2.46 6.00 -10.32
C PHE A 84 -0.98 5.67 -10.08
N ARG A 85 -0.18 5.60 -11.15
CA ARG A 85 1.27 5.37 -11.07
C ARG A 85 1.95 6.46 -10.22
N MET A 86 1.65 7.73 -10.50
CA MET A 86 2.16 8.85 -9.70
C MET A 86 1.73 8.76 -8.23
N GLY A 87 0.50 8.26 -7.97
CA GLY A 87 -0.01 8.01 -6.63
C GLY A 87 0.74 6.91 -5.88
N LEU A 88 1.16 5.84 -6.56
CA LEU A 88 2.03 4.80 -5.97
C LEU A 88 3.40 5.36 -5.62
N ASP A 89 4.01 6.15 -6.50
CA ASP A 89 5.30 6.80 -6.25
C ASP A 89 5.20 7.76 -5.06
N ALA A 90 4.13 8.55 -5.00
CA ALA A 90 3.87 9.45 -3.88
C ALA A 90 3.64 8.67 -2.56
N LEU A 91 2.91 7.56 -2.60
CA LEU A 91 2.70 6.68 -1.44
C LEU A 91 4.04 6.12 -0.95
N ALA A 92 4.87 5.60 -1.86
CA ALA A 92 6.21 5.10 -1.52
C ALA A 92 7.03 6.18 -0.81
N ALA A 93 7.19 7.34 -1.45
CA ALA A 93 8.06 8.41 -0.96
C ALA A 93 7.56 9.07 0.33
N GLN A 94 6.24 9.26 0.48
CA GLN A 94 5.67 10.02 1.59
C GLN A 94 5.31 9.15 2.80
N ARG A 95 4.99 7.87 2.59
CA ARG A 95 4.41 7.01 3.63
C ARG A 95 5.15 5.71 3.90
N LEU A 96 5.80 5.10 2.92
CA LEU A 96 6.37 3.77 3.08
C LEU A 96 7.89 3.78 3.29
N GLU A 97 8.60 4.65 2.59
CA GLU A 97 10.05 4.75 2.70
C GLU A 97 10.50 5.18 4.10
N GLY A 98 11.55 4.55 4.58
CA GLY A 98 12.09 4.80 5.92
C GLY A 98 11.26 4.24 7.08
N LEU A 99 10.07 3.68 6.85
CA LEU A 99 9.30 3.05 7.92
C LEU A 99 9.93 1.71 8.35
N PRO A 100 10.20 1.53 9.65
CA PRO A 100 10.61 0.23 10.17
C PRO A 100 9.55 -0.83 9.91
N GLY A 101 9.95 -1.99 9.37
CA GLY A 101 9.04 -3.12 9.18
C GLY A 101 7.99 -2.95 8.07
N VAL A 102 8.09 -1.94 7.23
CA VAL A 102 7.20 -1.75 6.08
C VAL A 102 8.02 -1.77 4.80
N ARG A 103 7.55 -2.52 3.80
CA ARG A 103 8.15 -2.57 2.46
C ARG A 103 7.06 -2.66 1.41
N TYR A 104 7.40 -2.33 0.18
CA TYR A 104 6.51 -2.44 -0.98
C TYR A 104 7.17 -3.22 -2.11
N TYR A 105 6.34 -3.85 -2.91
CA TYR A 105 6.70 -4.57 -4.12
C TYR A 105 5.79 -4.08 -5.24
N PHE A 106 6.28 -3.10 -6.02
CA PHE A 106 5.55 -2.57 -7.17
C PHE A 106 6.08 -3.24 -8.43
N TYR A 107 5.17 -3.89 -9.14
CA TYR A 107 5.46 -4.69 -10.31
C TYR A 107 5.12 -3.93 -11.60
N GLU A 108 6.09 -3.79 -12.50
CA GLU A 108 5.86 -3.19 -13.82
C GLU A 108 4.95 -4.09 -14.64
N GLY A 109 3.74 -3.65 -14.90
CA GLY A 109 2.77 -4.42 -15.67
C GLY A 109 1.34 -3.98 -15.40
N THR A 110 0.42 -4.71 -16.02
CA THR A 110 -1.02 -4.46 -15.95
C THR A 110 -1.72 -5.62 -15.29
N GLY A 111 -2.49 -5.34 -14.23
CA GLY A 111 -3.26 -6.34 -13.47
C GLY A 111 -3.89 -5.72 -12.25
N HIS A 112 -4.43 -6.53 -11.34
CA HIS A 112 -5.02 -6.02 -10.10
C HIS A 112 -4.31 -6.59 -8.87
N VAL A 113 -4.30 -7.90 -8.65
CA VAL A 113 -3.67 -8.56 -7.50
C VAL A 113 -2.46 -9.38 -7.92
N LEU A 114 -1.39 -9.37 -7.11
CA LEU A 114 -0.13 -10.04 -7.43
C LEU A 114 -0.02 -11.43 -6.80
N MET A 115 -0.60 -11.66 -5.64
CA MET A 115 -0.46 -12.88 -4.86
C MET A 115 -0.80 -14.19 -5.64
N PRO A 116 -1.78 -14.23 -6.56
CA PRO A 116 -2.08 -15.43 -7.33
C PRO A 116 -1.01 -15.82 -8.34
N PHE A 117 0.00 -14.96 -8.59
CA PHE A 117 0.99 -15.15 -9.65
C PHE A 117 2.40 -15.41 -9.10
N PRO A 118 2.75 -16.68 -8.77
CA PRO A 118 3.99 -17.00 -8.05
C PRO A 118 5.27 -16.76 -8.86
N LYS A 119 5.15 -16.55 -10.17
CA LYS A 119 6.31 -16.34 -11.07
C LYS A 119 6.65 -14.88 -11.31
N LEU A 120 5.94 -13.93 -10.70
CA LEU A 120 6.25 -12.53 -10.85
C LEU A 120 7.64 -12.23 -10.30
N GLU A 121 8.45 -11.56 -11.12
CA GLU A 121 9.81 -11.17 -10.78
C GLU A 121 10.05 -9.73 -11.24
N GLN A 122 10.49 -8.87 -10.33
CA GLN A 122 10.84 -7.48 -10.60
C GLN A 122 12.24 -7.20 -10.13
N ASN A 123 13.09 -6.71 -11.03
CA ASN A 123 14.49 -6.39 -10.75
C ASN A 123 15.28 -7.57 -10.12
N GLY A 124 15.05 -8.79 -10.60
CA GLY A 124 15.69 -10.00 -10.11
C GLY A 124 15.14 -10.53 -8.77
N VAL A 125 14.09 -9.91 -8.24
CA VAL A 125 13.44 -10.34 -6.99
C VAL A 125 12.10 -10.99 -7.31
N ARG A 126 12.00 -12.29 -7.02
CA ARG A 126 10.74 -13.02 -7.19
C ARG A 126 9.80 -12.76 -6.03
N LEU A 127 8.53 -12.44 -6.29
CA LEU A 127 7.53 -12.14 -5.26
C LEU A 127 7.41 -13.25 -4.19
N TRP A 128 7.40 -14.51 -4.63
CA TRP A 128 7.25 -15.66 -3.72
C TRP A 128 8.54 -16.07 -2.98
N ASP A 129 9.67 -15.43 -3.23
CA ASP A 129 10.86 -15.46 -2.38
C ASP A 129 10.89 -14.24 -1.44
N TRP A 130 10.35 -13.11 -1.90
CA TRP A 130 10.28 -11.85 -1.15
C TRP A 130 9.31 -11.92 0.06
N ILE A 131 8.16 -12.60 -0.10
CA ILE A 131 7.19 -12.74 1.00
C ILE A 131 7.74 -13.58 2.17
N PRO A 132 8.33 -14.77 1.98
CA PRO A 132 9.01 -15.50 3.05
C PRO A 132 10.13 -14.70 3.72
N ALA A 133 10.88 -13.89 2.97
CA ALA A 133 11.90 -13.02 3.52
C ALA A 133 11.32 -12.03 4.56
N MET A 134 10.10 -11.48 4.31
CA MET A 134 9.37 -10.69 5.30
C MET A 134 9.09 -11.47 6.58
N VAL A 135 8.56 -12.68 6.43
CA VAL A 135 8.15 -13.52 7.58
C VAL A 135 9.34 -13.93 8.45
N HIS A 136 10.48 -14.17 7.83
CA HIS A 136 11.70 -14.61 8.50
C HIS A 136 12.64 -13.48 8.94
N ASP A 137 12.24 -12.21 8.78
CA ASP A 137 13.10 -11.05 9.07
C ASP A 137 14.43 -11.06 8.30
N ASP A 138 14.42 -11.60 7.07
CA ASP A 138 15.60 -11.68 6.25
C ASP A 138 16.06 -10.26 5.84
N PRO A 139 17.35 -9.91 6.01
CA PRO A 139 17.87 -8.60 5.62
C PRO A 139 17.78 -8.32 4.12
N SER A 140 17.56 -9.33 3.28
CA SER A 140 17.26 -9.16 1.85
C SER A 140 15.88 -8.61 1.56
N TRP A 141 14.96 -8.63 2.54
CA TRP A 141 13.61 -8.07 2.39
C TRP A 141 13.66 -6.54 2.33
N LYS A 142 13.69 -6.04 1.12
CA LYS A 142 13.75 -4.61 0.78
C LYS A 142 12.63 -4.25 -0.17
N SER A 143 12.29 -2.97 -0.24
CA SER A 143 11.31 -2.49 -1.23
C SER A 143 11.82 -2.74 -2.65
N VAL A 144 10.90 -3.09 -3.54
CA VAL A 144 11.14 -3.35 -4.97
C VAL A 144 10.27 -2.40 -5.77
N HIS A 145 10.91 -1.68 -6.68
CA HIS A 145 10.27 -0.68 -7.55
C HIS A 145 10.81 -0.84 -8.95
N PRO A 146 10.02 -0.62 -10.02
CA PRO A 146 10.47 -0.64 -11.42
C PRO A 146 11.58 0.33 -11.72
#